data_c0f9e10b7c3c72741440e50066db18d2
#
_entry.id   c0f9e10b7c3c72741440e50066db18d2
#
_cell.length_a   1.000
_cell.length_b   1.000
_cell.length_c   1.000
_cell.angle_alpha   90.00
_cell.angle_beta   90.00
_cell.angle_gamma   90.00
#
_symmetry.space_group_name_H-M   'P 1'
#
loop_
_entity.id
_entity.type
_entity.pdbx_description
1 polymer ?
#
loop_
_entity_poly.entity_id
_entity_poly.type
_entity_poly.pdbx_seq_one_letter_code
_entity_poly.pdbx_strand_id
1 'polypeptide(L)'
;METVRRMSTPFEEALTQMAKATEITKRAITNLRVLNEAAEYGSSFSRGLRVDVGNVAILLISGTASIDEDGNTVHVGDFRGQCRRTYHNISGLLKAEGATWKDIVRTTCYLRDIERDYAAFNEERTRFYAAQGLDPLPASTGIQAILCRPELLVEIEAIAMFIKADAED
;
A
#
# COMPACT_ATOMS: atom_id res chain seq x y z
N MET A 1 -36.63 -11.39 37.48
CA MET A 1 -35.84 -12.46 36.84
C MET A 1 -34.48 -11.87 36.49
N GLU A 2 -33.47 -12.13 37.32
CA GLU A 2 -32.10 -11.70 37.04
C GLU A 2 -31.49 -12.60 35.96
N THR A 3 -31.05 -12.01 34.88
CA THR A 3 -30.35 -12.69 33.80
C THR A 3 -28.93 -12.99 34.27
N VAL A 4 -28.65 -14.21 34.67
CA VAL A 4 -27.30 -14.67 35.04
C VAL A 4 -26.43 -14.58 33.77
N ARG A 5 -25.52 -13.58 33.69
CA ARG A 5 -24.45 -13.52 32.69
C ARG A 5 -23.54 -14.75 32.93
N ARG A 6 -23.58 -15.72 32.03
CA ARG A 6 -22.67 -16.85 32.02
C ARG A 6 -21.26 -16.33 31.72
N MET A 7 -20.35 -16.38 32.67
CA MET A 7 -18.94 -16.09 32.44
C MET A 7 -18.38 -17.20 31.55
N SER A 8 -17.66 -16.79 30.47
CA SER A 8 -16.95 -17.75 29.63
C SER A 8 -15.85 -18.46 30.43
N THR A 9 -15.62 -19.70 30.12
CA THR A 9 -14.50 -20.45 30.73
C THR A 9 -13.19 -20.05 30.05
N PRO A 10 -12.01 -20.17 30.72
CA PRO A 10 -10.72 -19.94 30.08
C PRO A 10 -10.50 -20.78 28.81
N PHE A 11 -11.12 -21.94 28.73
CA PHE A 11 -11.07 -22.82 27.56
C PHE A 11 -11.92 -22.26 26.38
N GLU A 12 -13.11 -21.73 26.65
CA GLU A 12 -13.97 -21.09 25.64
C GLU A 12 -13.32 -19.80 25.11
N GLU A 13 -12.64 -19.06 25.97
CA GLU A 13 -11.86 -17.87 25.58
C GLU A 13 -10.67 -18.24 24.69
N ALA A 14 -9.92 -19.31 25.05
CA ALA A 14 -8.82 -19.82 24.24
C ALA A 14 -9.29 -20.32 22.87
N LEU A 15 -10.41 -21.04 22.79
CA LEU A 15 -11.01 -21.49 21.52
C LEU A 15 -11.44 -20.29 20.66
N THR A 16 -12.04 -19.28 21.26
CA THR A 16 -12.46 -18.05 20.56
C THR A 16 -11.25 -17.30 20.02
N GLN A 17 -10.17 -17.23 20.79
CA GLN A 17 -8.94 -16.58 20.40
C GLN A 17 -8.21 -17.36 19.27
N MET A 18 -8.22 -18.69 19.31
CA MET A 18 -7.72 -19.53 18.22
C MET A 18 -8.56 -19.38 16.95
N ALA A 19 -9.88 -19.30 17.05
CA ALA A 19 -10.76 -19.07 15.91
C ALA A 19 -10.51 -17.68 15.26
N LYS A 20 -10.33 -16.64 16.07
CA LYS A 20 -9.93 -15.29 15.58
C LYS A 20 -8.56 -15.30 14.90
N ALA A 21 -7.62 -16.14 15.37
CA ALA A 21 -6.27 -16.24 14.78
C ALA A 21 -6.26 -16.87 13.37
N THR A 22 -7.34 -17.51 12.94
CA THR A 22 -7.47 -18.14 11.61
C THR A 22 -8.44 -17.41 10.69
N GLU A 23 -9.09 -16.34 11.17
CA GLU A 23 -10.00 -15.56 10.34
C GLU A 23 -9.21 -14.70 9.35
N ILE A 24 -9.63 -14.75 8.08
CA ILE A 24 -9.10 -13.88 7.01
C ILE A 24 -10.20 -12.92 6.60
N THR A 25 -9.93 -11.63 6.75
CA THR A 25 -10.83 -10.57 6.27
C THR A 25 -10.14 -9.71 5.22
N LYS A 26 -10.91 -9.06 4.34
CA LYS A 26 -10.38 -8.13 3.34
C LYS A 26 -11.28 -6.92 3.19
N ARG A 27 -10.66 -5.76 2.93
CA ARG A 27 -11.36 -4.53 2.58
C ARG A 27 -10.51 -3.66 1.66
N ALA A 28 -11.16 -2.77 0.92
CA ALA A 28 -10.45 -1.80 0.09
C ALA A 28 -9.71 -0.78 0.96
N ILE A 29 -8.56 -0.32 0.47
CA ILE A 29 -7.82 0.82 1.00
C ILE A 29 -8.25 2.04 0.21
N THR A 30 -8.66 3.10 0.89
CA THR A 30 -9.08 4.36 0.28
C THR A 30 -8.43 5.54 0.97
N ASN A 31 -8.01 6.54 0.21
CA ASN A 31 -7.58 7.83 0.75
C ASN A 31 -7.82 8.94 -0.28
N LEU A 32 -9.02 9.50 -0.28
CA LEU A 32 -9.44 10.54 -1.21
C LEU A 32 -8.65 11.86 -1.10
N ARG A 33 -7.77 11.99 -0.09
CA ARG A 33 -6.88 13.16 0.04
C ARG A 33 -5.65 13.06 -0.84
N VAL A 34 -5.37 11.90 -1.40
CA VAL A 34 -4.19 11.67 -2.26
C VAL A 34 -4.54 11.05 -3.61
N LEU A 35 -5.61 10.25 -3.68
CA LEU A 35 -6.07 9.57 -4.88
C LEU A 35 -7.59 9.44 -4.88
N ASN A 36 -8.23 9.73 -6.03
CA ASN A 36 -9.63 9.39 -6.26
C ASN A 36 -9.83 7.89 -6.40
N GLU A 37 -11.07 7.43 -6.29
CA GLU A 37 -11.42 6.02 -6.53
C GLU A 37 -11.34 5.68 -8.02
N ALA A 38 -10.86 4.45 -8.32
CA ALA A 38 -10.72 4.00 -9.70
C ALA A 38 -12.06 3.91 -10.45
N ALA A 39 -13.15 3.66 -9.75
CA ALA A 39 -14.50 3.63 -10.31
C ALA A 39 -14.93 4.97 -10.91
N GLU A 40 -14.42 6.11 -10.42
CA GLU A 40 -14.76 7.45 -10.90
C GLU A 40 -14.32 7.69 -12.36
N TYR A 41 -13.33 6.94 -12.86
CA TYR A 41 -12.89 6.98 -14.24
C TYR A 41 -13.13 5.65 -15.00
N GLY A 42 -14.09 4.84 -14.51
CA GLY A 42 -14.56 3.64 -15.20
C GLY A 42 -13.66 2.42 -15.07
N SER A 43 -12.76 2.37 -14.10
CA SER A 43 -11.88 1.23 -13.86
C SER A 43 -12.38 0.37 -12.71
N SER A 44 -12.24 -0.96 -12.86
CA SER A 44 -12.78 -1.95 -11.92
C SER A 44 -11.66 -2.53 -11.03
N PHE A 45 -11.02 -1.68 -10.20
CA PHE A 45 -10.03 -2.11 -9.20
C PHE A 45 -10.08 -1.20 -7.97
N SER A 46 -9.52 -1.68 -6.86
CA SER A 46 -9.30 -0.87 -5.66
C SER A 46 -7.87 -0.29 -5.66
N ARG A 47 -7.66 0.88 -5.07
CA ARG A 47 -6.30 1.47 -4.90
C ARG A 47 -5.37 0.59 -4.10
N GLY A 48 -5.93 -0.29 -3.30
CA GLY A 48 -5.26 -1.36 -2.59
C GLY A 48 -6.27 -2.19 -1.83
N LEU A 49 -5.82 -3.34 -1.35
CA LEU A 49 -6.57 -4.20 -0.44
C LEU A 49 -5.78 -4.36 0.86
N ARG A 50 -6.47 -4.20 1.98
CA ARG A 50 -6.01 -4.71 3.26
C ARG A 50 -6.56 -6.11 3.47
N VAL A 51 -5.69 -7.05 3.80
CA VAL A 51 -6.02 -8.42 4.19
C VAL A 51 -5.52 -8.63 5.61
N ASP A 52 -6.41 -8.92 6.53
CA ASP A 52 -6.05 -9.27 7.91
C ASP A 52 -6.05 -10.79 8.06
N VAL A 53 -4.97 -11.32 8.63
CA VAL A 53 -4.81 -12.74 8.98
C VAL A 53 -4.42 -12.81 10.46
N GLY A 54 -5.37 -13.12 11.33
CA GLY A 54 -5.16 -13.02 12.76
C GLY A 54 -4.75 -11.61 13.18
N ASN A 55 -3.56 -11.46 13.79
CA ASN A 55 -3.00 -10.17 14.21
C ASN A 55 -2.11 -9.50 13.14
N VAL A 56 -1.92 -10.14 11.97
CA VAL A 56 -1.12 -9.59 10.87
C VAL A 56 -2.02 -8.85 9.89
N ALA A 57 -1.63 -7.65 9.50
CA ALA A 57 -2.20 -6.93 8.36
C ALA A 57 -1.25 -6.99 7.16
N ILE A 58 -1.81 -7.28 6.00
CA ILE A 58 -1.12 -7.27 4.70
C ILE A 58 -1.80 -6.22 3.84
N LEU A 59 -1.04 -5.28 3.31
CA LEU A 59 -1.54 -4.29 2.34
C LEU A 59 -1.00 -4.66 0.96
N LEU A 60 -1.93 -4.89 0.03
CA LEU A 60 -1.65 -5.09 -1.39
C LEU A 60 -1.98 -3.78 -2.09
N ILE A 61 -0.98 -2.95 -2.35
CA ILE A 61 -1.16 -1.64 -3.00
C ILE A 61 -1.05 -1.84 -4.50
N SER A 62 -2.11 -1.48 -5.21
CA SER A 62 -2.20 -1.56 -6.67
C SER A 62 -1.20 -0.64 -7.35
N GLY A 63 -0.96 -0.84 -8.64
CA GLY A 63 -0.15 0.04 -9.45
C GLY A 63 -0.52 1.51 -9.20
N THR A 64 0.40 2.25 -8.65
CA THR A 64 0.25 3.65 -8.24
C THR A 64 1.23 4.48 -9.02
N ALA A 65 0.76 5.59 -9.60
CA ALA A 65 1.52 6.46 -10.47
C ALA A 65 1.38 7.93 -10.06
N SER A 66 1.92 8.82 -10.89
CA SER A 66 1.85 10.28 -10.68
C SER A 66 0.49 10.85 -11.04
N ILE A 67 -0.51 10.56 -10.20
CA ILE A 67 -1.90 11.00 -10.30
C ILE A 67 -2.21 11.92 -9.13
N ASP A 68 -3.00 12.98 -9.35
CA ASP A 68 -3.54 13.81 -8.30
C ASP A 68 -4.85 13.25 -7.71
N GLU A 69 -5.41 13.96 -6.75
CA GLU A 69 -6.66 13.63 -6.06
C GLU A 69 -7.90 13.71 -6.96
N ASP A 70 -7.82 14.42 -8.08
CA ASP A 70 -8.87 14.53 -9.09
C ASP A 70 -8.72 13.49 -10.21
N GLY A 71 -7.66 12.66 -10.16
CA GLY A 71 -7.40 11.60 -11.12
C GLY A 71 -6.64 12.04 -12.37
N ASN A 72 -6.08 13.25 -12.39
CA ASN A 72 -5.27 13.74 -13.50
C ASN A 72 -3.82 13.28 -13.37
N THR A 73 -3.16 13.01 -14.51
CA THR A 73 -1.72 12.80 -14.53
C THR A 73 -0.99 14.12 -14.27
N VAL A 74 -0.12 14.15 -13.27
CA VAL A 74 0.70 15.32 -12.93
C VAL A 74 2.18 15.06 -13.19
N HIS A 75 3.00 16.13 -13.25
CA HIS A 75 4.43 16.07 -13.61
C HIS A 75 4.68 15.42 -14.99
N VAL A 76 3.83 15.73 -15.96
CA VAL A 76 3.98 15.22 -17.34
C VAL A 76 5.35 15.61 -17.89
N GLY A 77 6.11 14.63 -18.39
CA GLY A 77 7.46 14.81 -18.92
C GLY A 77 8.56 14.93 -17.86
N ASP A 78 8.24 15.06 -16.56
CA ASP A 78 9.21 15.08 -15.46
C ASP A 78 9.25 13.72 -14.75
N PHE A 79 10.18 12.84 -15.15
CA PHE A 79 10.34 11.52 -14.56
C PHE A 79 10.57 11.55 -13.04
N ARG A 80 11.44 12.45 -12.58
CA ARG A 80 11.77 12.57 -11.15
C ARG A 80 10.59 13.11 -10.34
N GLY A 81 9.86 14.08 -10.89
CA GLY A 81 8.61 14.57 -10.32
C GLY A 81 7.57 13.46 -10.21
N GLN A 82 7.43 12.61 -11.24
CA GLN A 82 6.53 11.47 -11.21
C GLN A 82 6.95 10.45 -10.14
N CYS A 83 8.23 10.13 -9.98
CA CYS A 83 8.70 9.25 -8.90
C CYS A 83 8.29 9.79 -7.53
N ARG A 84 8.55 11.07 -7.26
CA ARG A 84 8.22 11.71 -5.97
C ARG A 84 6.72 11.72 -5.71
N ARG A 85 5.89 12.03 -6.72
CA ARG A 85 4.42 11.97 -6.57
C ARG A 85 3.93 10.55 -6.33
N THR A 86 4.47 9.55 -7.03
CA THR A 86 4.16 8.13 -6.80
C THR A 86 4.45 7.70 -5.37
N TYR A 87 5.62 8.05 -4.82
CA TYR A 87 5.95 7.78 -3.42
C TYR A 87 5.02 8.51 -2.45
N HIS A 88 4.65 9.76 -2.75
CA HIS A 88 3.67 10.51 -1.96
C HIS A 88 2.31 9.79 -1.91
N ASN A 89 1.81 9.34 -3.04
CA ASN A 89 0.54 8.63 -3.14
C ASN A 89 0.55 7.31 -2.35
N ILE A 90 1.61 6.50 -2.51
CA ILE A 90 1.78 5.26 -1.72
C ILE A 90 1.87 5.58 -0.21
N SER A 91 2.61 6.62 0.17
CA SER A 91 2.69 7.06 1.57
C SER A 91 1.32 7.40 2.15
N GLY A 92 0.47 8.04 1.34
CA GLY A 92 -0.91 8.35 1.74
C GLY A 92 -1.76 7.11 1.95
N LEU A 93 -1.64 6.11 1.07
CA LEU A 93 -2.36 4.83 1.22
C LEU A 93 -1.88 4.05 2.45
N LEU A 94 -0.56 3.99 2.69
CA LEU A 94 0.01 3.37 3.89
C LEU A 94 -0.52 4.05 5.16
N LYS A 95 -0.46 5.38 5.20
CA LYS A 95 -0.91 6.17 6.35
C LYS A 95 -2.39 5.95 6.67
N ALA A 96 -3.25 5.78 5.67
CA ALA A 96 -4.67 5.50 5.87
C ALA A 96 -4.92 4.19 6.63
N GLU A 97 -3.95 3.27 6.59
CA GLU A 97 -3.99 1.96 7.23
C GLU A 97 -3.13 1.85 8.49
N GLY A 98 -2.54 2.97 8.94
CA GLY A 98 -1.63 2.98 10.09
C GLY A 98 -0.25 2.37 9.80
N ALA A 99 0.08 2.17 8.52
CA ALA A 99 1.36 1.63 8.07
C ALA A 99 2.33 2.73 7.62
N THR A 100 3.59 2.37 7.48
CA THR A 100 4.69 3.21 7.05
C THR A 100 5.51 2.52 5.96
N TRP A 101 6.49 3.19 5.39
CA TRP A 101 7.43 2.57 4.47
C TRP A 101 8.31 1.49 5.11
N LYS A 102 8.47 1.48 6.43
CA LYS A 102 9.19 0.43 7.17
C LYS A 102 8.46 -0.91 7.12
N ASP A 103 7.17 -0.90 6.84
CA ASP A 103 6.33 -2.08 6.72
C ASP A 103 6.31 -2.65 5.30
N ILE A 104 6.88 -1.93 4.31
CA ILE A 104 6.98 -2.40 2.93
C ILE A 104 7.98 -3.56 2.85
N VAL A 105 7.50 -4.70 2.37
CA VAL A 105 8.33 -5.90 2.17
C VAL A 105 8.74 -6.08 0.71
N ARG A 106 7.94 -5.56 -0.24
CA ARG A 106 8.19 -5.69 -1.67
C ARG A 106 7.66 -4.50 -2.46
N THR A 107 8.39 -4.13 -3.52
CA THR A 107 7.91 -3.24 -4.58
C THR A 107 8.16 -3.86 -5.95
N THR A 108 7.23 -3.66 -6.91
CA THR A 108 7.47 -3.85 -8.34
C THR A 108 7.35 -2.50 -9.01
N CYS A 109 8.38 -2.13 -9.76
CA CYS A 109 8.52 -0.80 -10.34
C CYS A 109 8.50 -0.93 -11.86
N TYR A 110 7.50 -0.34 -12.49
CA TYR A 110 7.30 -0.35 -13.93
C TYR A 110 7.79 0.99 -14.49
N LEU A 111 8.79 0.95 -15.37
CA LEU A 111 9.34 2.12 -16.04
C LEU A 111 8.94 2.07 -17.52
N ARG A 112 8.44 3.18 -18.06
CA ARG A 112 8.11 3.25 -19.48
C ARG A 112 9.32 3.07 -20.40
N ASP A 113 10.46 3.63 -19.98
CA ASP A 113 11.74 3.56 -20.69
C ASP A 113 12.85 3.29 -19.66
N ILE A 114 13.14 2.02 -19.44
CA ILE A 114 14.08 1.61 -18.38
C ILE A 114 15.52 2.01 -18.74
N GLU A 115 15.88 1.98 -20.03
CA GLU A 115 17.23 2.34 -20.47
C GLU A 115 17.53 3.81 -20.20
N ARG A 116 16.55 4.70 -20.44
CA ARG A 116 16.68 6.12 -20.20
C ARG A 116 16.60 6.49 -18.71
N ASP A 117 15.67 5.87 -17.97
CA ASP A 117 15.21 6.38 -16.67
C ASP A 117 15.78 5.62 -15.46
N TYR A 118 16.42 4.46 -15.64
CA TYR A 118 16.81 3.59 -14.53
C TYR A 118 17.80 4.23 -13.56
N ALA A 119 18.77 4.98 -14.05
CA ALA A 119 19.72 5.70 -13.20
C ALA A 119 19.00 6.75 -12.33
N ALA A 120 18.14 7.57 -12.94
CA ALA A 120 17.35 8.59 -12.25
C ALA A 120 16.37 7.97 -11.25
N PHE A 121 15.76 6.82 -11.60
CA PHE A 121 14.90 6.07 -10.70
C PHE A 121 15.65 5.61 -9.44
N ASN A 122 16.84 5.01 -9.61
CA ASN A 122 17.64 4.54 -8.48
C ASN A 122 18.08 5.70 -7.57
N GLU A 123 18.43 6.85 -8.11
CA GLU A 123 18.78 8.03 -7.31
C GLU A 123 17.58 8.53 -6.47
N GLU A 124 16.39 8.68 -7.08
CA GLU A 124 15.17 9.10 -6.38
C GLU A 124 14.77 8.07 -5.32
N ARG A 125 14.82 6.78 -5.64
CA ARG A 125 14.52 5.69 -4.72
C ARG A 125 15.47 5.66 -3.52
N THR A 126 16.77 5.73 -3.77
CA THR A 126 17.78 5.73 -2.71
C THR A 126 17.61 6.91 -1.77
N ARG A 127 17.40 8.12 -2.33
CA ARG A 127 17.15 9.33 -1.54
C ARG A 127 15.88 9.19 -0.69
N PHE A 128 14.81 8.68 -1.29
CA PHE A 128 13.54 8.50 -0.61
C PHE A 128 13.63 7.46 0.51
N TYR A 129 14.21 6.27 0.24
CA TYR A 129 14.35 5.21 1.24
C TYR A 129 15.26 5.61 2.39
N ALA A 130 16.35 6.34 2.11
CA ALA A 130 17.20 6.89 3.16
C ALA A 130 16.44 7.88 4.06
N ALA A 131 15.61 8.76 3.47
CA ALA A 131 14.78 9.69 4.24
C ALA A 131 13.71 8.98 5.10
N GLN A 132 13.26 7.78 4.70
CA GLN A 132 12.35 6.94 5.49
C GLN A 132 13.09 6.09 6.56
N GLY A 133 14.41 6.07 6.54
CA GLY A 133 15.22 5.27 7.46
C GLY A 133 15.00 3.76 7.31
N LEU A 134 14.93 3.28 6.06
CA LEU A 134 14.65 1.86 5.78
C LEU A 134 15.91 1.01 5.98
N ASP A 135 15.82 0.05 6.89
CA ASP A 135 16.79 -1.01 7.11
C ASP A 135 16.06 -2.22 7.74
N PRO A 136 15.98 -3.38 7.06
CA PRO A 136 16.47 -3.64 5.70
C PRO A 136 15.68 -2.91 4.61
N LEU A 137 16.25 -2.83 3.40
CA LEU A 137 15.53 -2.34 2.22
C LEU A 137 14.51 -3.39 1.74
N PRO A 138 13.37 -2.98 1.16
CA PRO A 138 12.39 -3.92 0.63
C PRO A 138 12.93 -4.67 -0.59
N ALA A 139 12.46 -5.91 -0.80
CA ALA A 139 12.68 -6.62 -2.05
C ALA A 139 12.09 -5.81 -3.22
N SER A 140 12.78 -5.76 -4.36
CA SER A 140 12.33 -4.94 -5.49
C SER A 140 12.62 -5.59 -6.83
N THR A 141 11.72 -5.38 -7.79
CA THR A 141 11.90 -5.74 -9.20
C THR A 141 11.60 -4.50 -10.05
N GLY A 142 12.49 -4.18 -11.00
CA GLY A 142 12.29 -3.14 -12.01
C GLY A 142 12.02 -3.78 -13.37
N ILE A 143 11.00 -3.31 -14.08
CA ILE A 143 10.54 -3.87 -15.36
C ILE A 143 10.23 -2.71 -16.31
N GLN A 144 10.58 -2.85 -17.60
CA GLN A 144 10.05 -1.96 -18.62
C GLN A 144 8.63 -2.37 -18.99
N ALA A 145 7.70 -1.42 -19.04
CA ALA A 145 6.32 -1.69 -19.39
C ALA A 145 5.65 -0.52 -20.12
N ILE A 146 4.66 -0.85 -20.95
CA ILE A 146 3.71 0.15 -21.46
C ILE A 146 2.71 0.42 -20.34
N LEU A 147 2.70 1.65 -19.84
CA LEU A 147 1.79 2.07 -18.78
C LEU A 147 0.42 2.48 -19.34
N CYS A 148 -0.62 2.42 -18.52
CA CYS A 148 -2.02 2.60 -18.92
C CYS A 148 -2.34 4.00 -19.47
N ARG A 149 -1.52 5.01 -19.19
CA ARG A 149 -1.64 6.37 -19.77
C ARG A 149 -0.32 6.75 -20.43
N PRO A 150 -0.35 7.40 -21.62
CA PRO A 150 0.86 7.74 -22.37
C PRO A 150 1.79 8.70 -21.64
N GLU A 151 1.26 9.56 -20.76
CA GLU A 151 2.03 10.55 -19.99
C GLU A 151 2.73 9.95 -18.78
N LEU A 152 2.36 8.74 -18.33
CA LEU A 152 3.01 8.10 -17.20
C LEU A 152 4.36 7.52 -17.60
N LEU A 153 5.37 7.79 -16.79
CA LEU A 153 6.75 7.33 -17.00
C LEU A 153 7.14 6.26 -15.98
N VAL A 154 6.48 6.23 -14.82
CA VAL A 154 6.71 5.26 -13.75
C VAL A 154 5.40 4.90 -13.07
N GLU A 155 5.30 3.64 -12.66
CA GLU A 155 4.23 3.09 -11.82
C GLU A 155 4.84 2.12 -10.82
N ILE A 156 4.34 2.08 -9.59
CA ILE A 156 4.86 1.21 -8.53
C ILE A 156 3.69 0.52 -7.84
N GLU A 157 3.76 -0.80 -7.73
CA GLU A 157 2.95 -1.59 -6.81
C GLU A 157 3.77 -1.96 -5.58
N ALA A 158 3.11 -2.17 -4.44
CA ALA A 158 3.80 -2.47 -3.20
C ALA A 158 3.02 -3.45 -2.33
N ILE A 159 3.75 -4.21 -1.52
CA ILE A 159 3.22 -5.06 -0.47
C ILE A 159 3.80 -4.60 0.86
N ALA A 160 2.94 -4.31 1.83
CA ALA A 160 3.33 -4.05 3.21
C ALA A 160 2.78 -5.13 4.13
N MET A 161 3.50 -5.42 5.22
CA MET A 161 3.09 -6.36 6.26
C MET A 161 3.48 -5.82 7.64
N PHE A 162 2.53 -5.82 8.56
CA PHE A 162 2.78 -5.34 9.93
C PHE A 162 1.85 -6.03 10.93
N ILE A 163 2.22 -5.98 12.20
CA ILE A 163 1.36 -6.41 13.31
C ILE A 163 0.35 -5.29 13.58
N LYS A 164 -0.92 -5.64 13.65
CA LYS A 164 -1.98 -4.69 14.03
C LYS A 164 -1.71 -4.18 15.44
N ALA A 165 -1.89 -2.89 15.68
CA ALA A 165 -1.96 -2.41 17.05
C ALA A 165 -3.12 -3.13 17.75
N ASP A 166 -2.90 -3.53 19.00
CA ASP A 166 -3.97 -4.05 19.83
C ASP A 166 -5.08 -2.99 19.88
N ALA A 167 -6.32 -3.42 19.68
CA ALA A 167 -7.44 -2.52 19.89
C ALA A 167 -7.39 -2.11 21.38
N GLU A 168 -7.14 -0.83 21.65
CA GLU A 168 -7.31 -0.30 23.01
C GLU A 168 -8.78 -0.53 23.38
N ASP A 169 -9.01 -1.33 24.44
CA ASP A 169 -10.33 -1.62 25.01
C ASP A 169 -10.97 -0.36 25.65
#